data_1841036554279a4c2719b81b6e6dc9fe
#
_entry.id   1841036554279a4c2719b81b6e6dc9fe
#
_cell.length_a   1.000
_cell.length_b   1.000
_cell.length_c   1.000
_cell.angle_alpha   90.00
_cell.angle_beta   90.00
_cell.angle_gamma   90.00
#
_symmetry.space_group_name_H-M   'P 1'
#
loop_
_entity.id
_entity.type
_entity.pdbx_description
1 polymer ?
#
loop_
_entity_poly.entity_id
_entity_poly.type
_entity_poly.pdbx_seq_one_letter_code
_entity_poly.pdbx_strand_id
1 'polypeptide(L)'
;MELILWRHADAEAGGDDLARQLTAKGREDAARVAEWLLARLPSKFSVVASPAVRAQQTASGLKVKVDTSKILSPGASVDAILKAAGWPRQKGTVVIVGHQPDLGRALAHLVAGARSEWHIEKGGFWWLSGEAPVAVRAVLSPDLL
;
A
#
# COMPACT_ATOMS: atom_id res chain seq x y z
N MET A 1 7.82 -13.69 5.75
CA MET A 1 7.66 -12.32 5.25
C MET A 1 6.25 -11.83 5.50
N GLU A 2 6.09 -10.58 5.85
CA GLU A 2 4.78 -9.94 5.91
C GLU A 2 4.72 -8.78 4.92
N LEU A 3 3.57 -8.61 4.28
CA LEU A 3 3.36 -7.63 3.23
C LEU A 3 2.07 -6.86 3.48
N ILE A 4 2.17 -5.53 3.52
CA ILE A 4 1.01 -4.65 3.61
C ILE A 4 0.87 -3.94 2.27
N LEU A 5 -0.27 -4.13 1.61
CA LEU A 5 -0.64 -3.42 0.39
C LEU A 5 -1.59 -2.29 0.78
N TRP A 6 -1.10 -1.06 0.74
CA TRP A 6 -1.80 0.13 1.21
C TRP A 6 -2.09 1.06 0.05
N ARG A 7 -3.37 1.25 -0.26
CA ARG A 7 -3.79 2.18 -1.30
C ARG A 7 -3.67 3.61 -0.79
N HIS A 8 -3.15 4.54 -1.63
CA HIS A 8 -3.14 5.95 -1.28
C HIS A 8 -4.54 6.46 -0.91
N ALA A 9 -4.58 7.43 -0.01
CA ALA A 9 -5.82 8.02 0.46
C ALA A 9 -6.44 8.96 -0.60
N ASP A 10 -7.59 9.55 -0.28
CA ASP A 10 -8.33 10.43 -1.19
C ASP A 10 -7.46 11.58 -1.69
N ALA A 11 -7.47 11.80 -2.99
CA ALA A 11 -6.62 12.80 -3.65
C ALA A 11 -7.44 13.79 -4.48
N GLU A 12 -6.91 15.01 -4.64
CA GLU A 12 -7.48 16.04 -5.49
C GLU A 12 -7.55 15.56 -6.94
N ALA A 13 -8.54 16.07 -7.67
CA ALA A 13 -8.72 15.78 -9.09
C ALA A 13 -7.99 16.80 -9.98
N GLY A 14 -7.73 16.41 -11.23
CA GLY A 14 -7.22 17.30 -12.27
C GLY A 14 -5.72 17.59 -12.23
N GLY A 15 -5.23 18.31 -13.21
CA GLY A 15 -3.84 18.66 -13.35
C GLY A 15 -2.93 17.49 -13.74
N ASP A 16 -1.64 17.62 -13.44
CA ASP A 16 -0.67 16.54 -13.62
C ASP A 16 -0.97 15.40 -12.64
N ASP A 17 -1.20 14.21 -13.15
CA ASP A 17 -1.61 13.05 -12.33
C ASP A 17 -0.63 12.76 -11.19
N LEU A 18 0.67 12.76 -11.47
CA LEU A 18 1.67 12.44 -10.45
C LEU A 18 1.82 13.53 -9.39
N ALA A 19 1.38 14.75 -9.69
CA ALA A 19 1.45 15.89 -8.78
C ALA A 19 0.20 16.07 -7.91
N ARG A 20 -0.86 15.28 -8.14
CA ARG A 20 -2.10 15.38 -7.36
C ARG A 20 -1.84 15.09 -5.88
N GLN A 21 -2.24 16.02 -5.04
CA GLN A 21 -2.06 15.92 -3.59
C GLN A 21 -3.28 15.27 -2.94
N LEU A 22 -3.11 14.78 -1.73
CA LEU A 22 -4.23 14.33 -0.92
C LEU A 22 -5.16 15.51 -0.61
N THR A 23 -6.46 15.22 -0.54
CA THR A 23 -7.45 16.14 0.03
C THR A 23 -7.24 16.24 1.55
N ALA A 24 -7.92 17.21 2.19
CA ALA A 24 -7.93 17.30 3.65
C ALA A 24 -8.43 15.99 4.28
N LYS A 25 -9.51 15.40 3.70
CA LYS A 25 -10.02 14.10 4.12
C LYS A 25 -8.98 13.00 3.95
N GLY A 26 -8.28 12.98 2.80
CA GLY A 26 -7.24 11.99 2.53
C GLY A 26 -6.09 12.06 3.52
N ARG A 27 -5.66 13.27 3.88
CA ARG A 27 -4.61 13.46 4.89
C ARG A 27 -5.03 12.94 6.26
N GLU A 28 -6.25 13.24 6.66
CA GLU A 28 -6.81 12.76 7.92
C GLU A 28 -6.92 11.22 7.94
N ASP A 29 -7.46 10.64 6.88
CA ASP A 29 -7.60 9.19 6.73
C ASP A 29 -6.22 8.50 6.78
N ALA A 30 -5.26 9.02 6.02
CA ALA A 30 -3.90 8.47 5.98
C ALA A 30 -3.23 8.54 7.36
N ALA A 31 -3.41 9.64 8.09
CA ALA A 31 -2.84 9.80 9.43
C ALA A 31 -3.43 8.78 10.41
N ARG A 32 -4.75 8.55 10.37
CA ARG A 32 -5.41 7.57 11.26
C ARG A 32 -4.99 6.14 10.96
N VAL A 33 -4.87 5.79 9.68
CA VAL A 33 -4.41 4.46 9.28
C VAL A 33 -2.93 4.26 9.67
N ALA A 34 -2.09 5.27 9.45
CA ALA A 34 -0.68 5.23 9.86
C ALA A 34 -0.55 5.01 11.38
N GLU A 35 -1.34 5.70 12.18
CA GLU A 35 -1.35 5.53 13.64
C GLU A 35 -1.73 4.10 14.02
N TRP A 36 -2.77 3.55 13.40
CA TRP A 36 -3.19 2.17 13.61
C TRP A 36 -2.07 1.17 13.27
N LEU A 37 -1.41 1.38 12.13
CA LEU A 37 -0.31 0.53 11.68
C LEU A 37 0.89 0.62 12.62
N LEU A 38 1.29 1.83 13.01
CA LEU A 38 2.44 2.04 13.91
C LEU A 38 2.26 1.37 15.27
N ALA A 39 1.03 1.30 15.77
CA ALA A 39 0.74 0.61 17.02
C ALA A 39 0.94 -0.92 16.94
N ARG A 40 1.01 -1.48 15.73
CA ARG A 40 1.04 -2.94 15.49
C ARG A 40 2.23 -3.42 14.67
N LEU A 41 2.87 -2.54 13.93
CA LEU A 41 4.06 -2.87 13.15
C LEU A 41 5.23 -3.21 14.10
N PRO A 42 6.13 -4.12 13.68
CA PRO A 42 7.36 -4.35 14.44
C PRO A 42 8.22 -3.09 14.42
N SER A 43 9.23 -3.03 15.30
CA SER A 43 10.14 -1.89 15.37
C SER A 43 10.93 -1.66 14.08
N LYS A 44 11.15 -2.71 13.30
CA LYS A 44 11.82 -2.64 11.99
C LYS A 44 10.86 -3.08 10.89
N PHE A 45 10.60 -2.20 9.96
CA PHE A 45 9.84 -2.45 8.75
C PHE A 45 10.32 -1.52 7.64
N SER A 46 10.04 -1.90 6.41
CA SER A 46 10.39 -1.09 5.23
C SER A 46 9.14 -0.53 4.59
N VAL A 47 9.25 0.66 3.99
CA VAL A 47 8.17 1.29 3.23
C VAL A 47 8.68 1.62 1.85
N VAL A 48 7.97 1.13 0.83
CA VAL A 48 8.23 1.46 -0.57
C VAL A 48 6.97 2.07 -1.16
N ALA A 49 7.08 3.22 -1.78
CA ALA A 49 5.94 3.95 -2.32
C ALA A 49 6.14 4.35 -3.78
N SER A 50 5.01 4.47 -4.49
CA SER A 50 4.96 5.12 -5.79
C SER A 50 5.53 6.53 -5.72
N PRO A 51 6.14 7.05 -6.80
CA PRO A 51 6.60 8.44 -6.85
C PRO A 51 5.46 9.47 -6.86
N ALA A 52 4.21 9.07 -7.10
CA ALA A 52 3.08 9.98 -7.05
C ALA A 52 2.98 10.68 -5.68
N VAL A 53 2.73 11.99 -5.71
CA VAL A 53 2.66 12.80 -4.47
C VAL A 53 1.65 12.21 -3.49
N ARG A 54 0.48 11.79 -3.96
CA ARG A 54 -0.57 11.18 -3.12
C ARG A 54 -0.11 9.93 -2.37
N ALA A 55 0.73 9.11 -2.99
CA ALA A 55 1.30 7.92 -2.36
C ALA A 55 2.36 8.29 -1.33
N GLN A 56 3.23 9.24 -1.65
CA GLN A 56 4.24 9.74 -0.72
C GLN A 56 3.61 10.38 0.52
N GLN A 57 2.59 11.19 0.32
CA GLN A 57 1.86 11.83 1.43
C GLN A 57 1.14 10.80 2.31
N THR A 58 0.55 9.76 1.71
CA THR A 58 -0.07 8.67 2.47
C THR A 58 0.96 7.97 3.36
N ALA A 59 2.12 7.63 2.80
CA ALA A 59 3.19 6.93 3.51
C ALA A 59 3.84 7.76 4.63
N SER A 60 3.83 9.09 4.49
CA SER A 60 4.57 10.00 5.39
C SER A 60 4.16 9.88 6.87
N GLY A 61 2.94 9.46 7.14
CA GLY A 61 2.44 9.28 8.51
C GLY A 61 3.15 8.16 9.27
N LEU A 62 3.84 7.25 8.58
CA LEU A 62 4.61 6.19 9.23
C LEU A 62 5.92 6.70 9.84
N LYS A 63 6.33 7.94 9.54
CA LYS A 63 7.47 8.64 10.16
C LYS A 63 8.79 7.89 10.07
N VAL A 64 8.99 7.15 8.97
CA VAL A 64 10.24 6.45 8.65
C VAL A 64 10.67 6.83 7.24
N LYS A 65 11.89 6.46 6.87
CA LYS A 65 12.35 6.63 5.49
C LYS A 65 11.44 5.86 4.55
N VAL A 66 10.96 6.54 3.50
CA VAL A 66 10.17 5.93 2.42
C VAL A 66 11.06 5.79 1.20
N ASP A 67 11.24 4.56 0.74
CA ASP A 67 11.93 4.31 -0.53
C ASP A 67 10.94 4.54 -1.68
N THR A 68 11.33 5.36 -2.64
CA THR A 68 10.52 5.64 -3.82
C THR A 68 10.89 4.69 -4.94
N SER A 69 9.90 4.03 -5.53
CA SER A 69 10.13 3.10 -6.64
C SER A 69 9.28 3.47 -7.85
N LYS A 70 9.94 3.77 -8.97
CA LYS A 70 9.27 4.11 -10.23
C LYS A 70 8.43 2.96 -10.78
N ILE A 71 8.77 1.72 -10.45
CA ILE A 71 8.00 0.56 -10.92
C ILE A 71 6.63 0.44 -10.23
N LEU A 72 6.40 1.21 -9.15
CA LEU A 72 5.10 1.32 -8.49
C LEU A 72 4.24 2.47 -9.02
N SER A 73 4.69 3.18 -10.04
CA SER A 73 3.87 4.23 -10.68
C SER A 73 2.53 3.68 -11.17
N PRO A 74 1.49 4.54 -11.33
CA PRO A 74 0.19 4.07 -11.79
C PRO A 74 0.28 3.18 -13.02
N GLY A 75 -0.38 2.03 -13.00
CA GLY A 75 -0.30 1.01 -14.04
C GLY A 75 0.71 -0.11 -13.77
N ALA A 76 1.27 -0.17 -12.57
CA ALA A 76 2.22 -1.21 -12.19
C ALA A 76 1.61 -2.62 -12.36
N SER A 77 2.41 -3.54 -12.90
CA SER A 77 2.01 -4.95 -13.01
C SER A 77 2.11 -5.65 -11.65
N VAL A 78 1.48 -6.82 -11.56
CA VAL A 78 1.63 -7.69 -10.37
C VAL A 78 3.11 -7.99 -10.12
N ASP A 79 3.85 -8.38 -11.16
CA ASP A 79 5.28 -8.69 -11.04
C ASP A 79 6.10 -7.49 -10.54
N ALA A 80 5.79 -6.28 -11.01
CA ALA A 80 6.45 -5.07 -10.54
C ALA A 80 6.21 -4.83 -9.05
N ILE A 81 4.99 -5.01 -8.58
CA ILE A 81 4.64 -4.85 -7.17
C ILE A 81 5.37 -5.88 -6.32
N LEU A 82 5.36 -7.15 -6.72
CA LEU A 82 6.06 -8.21 -5.99
C LEU A 82 7.56 -7.97 -5.96
N LYS A 83 8.13 -7.49 -7.07
CA LYS A 83 9.54 -7.14 -7.15
C LYS A 83 9.89 -5.99 -6.20
N ALA A 84 9.09 -4.93 -6.20
CA ALA A 84 9.30 -3.79 -5.31
C ALA A 84 9.23 -4.19 -3.83
N ALA A 85 8.37 -5.15 -3.49
CA ALA A 85 8.23 -5.70 -2.14
C ALA A 85 9.35 -6.68 -1.76
N GLY A 86 10.08 -7.21 -2.74
CA GLY A 86 11.02 -8.31 -2.51
C GLY A 86 10.33 -9.63 -2.17
N TRP A 87 9.06 -9.76 -2.56
CA TRP A 87 8.26 -10.94 -2.27
C TRP A 87 8.72 -12.16 -3.08
N PRO A 88 8.78 -13.35 -2.51
CA PRO A 88 8.46 -13.70 -1.11
C PRO A 88 9.70 -13.79 -0.19
N ARG A 89 10.86 -13.36 -0.67
CA ARG A 89 12.17 -13.64 -0.03
C ARG A 89 12.64 -12.59 0.96
N GLN A 90 12.08 -11.38 0.88
CA GLN A 90 12.43 -10.31 1.81
C GLN A 90 12.05 -10.72 3.23
N LYS A 91 12.97 -10.55 4.17
CA LYS A 91 12.69 -10.81 5.58
C LYS A 91 11.96 -9.63 6.23
N GLY A 92 11.11 -9.95 7.20
CA GLY A 92 10.41 -8.94 7.99
C GLY A 92 9.14 -8.44 7.32
N THR A 93 8.81 -7.18 7.57
CA THR A 93 7.58 -6.54 7.11
C THR A 93 7.87 -5.44 6.11
N VAL A 94 7.18 -5.47 4.99
CA VAL A 94 7.25 -4.45 3.94
C VAL A 94 5.87 -3.83 3.73
N VAL A 95 5.81 -2.50 3.71
CA VAL A 95 4.61 -1.74 3.37
C VAL A 95 4.79 -1.19 1.96
N ILE A 96 3.87 -1.55 1.06
CA ILE A 96 3.80 -1.00 -0.29
C ILE A 96 2.66 0.01 -0.33
N VAL A 97 2.96 1.24 -0.74
CA VAL A 97 1.95 2.29 -0.93
C VAL A 97 1.80 2.57 -2.41
N GLY A 98 0.62 2.34 -2.95
CA GLY A 98 0.40 2.43 -4.39
C GLY A 98 -1.05 2.68 -4.78
N HIS A 99 -1.40 2.17 -5.95
CA HIS A 99 -2.60 2.53 -6.70
C HIS A 99 -3.54 1.35 -6.94
N GLN A 100 -4.82 1.66 -7.21
CA GLN A 100 -5.79 0.76 -7.80
C GLN A 100 -5.86 1.01 -9.32
N PRO A 101 -6.09 -0.02 -10.13
CA PRO A 101 -6.37 -1.43 -9.76
C PRO A 101 -5.12 -2.27 -9.47
N ASP A 102 -3.94 -1.69 -9.53
CA ASP A 102 -2.65 -2.39 -9.44
C ASP A 102 -2.53 -3.27 -8.19
N LEU A 103 -2.76 -2.67 -7.02
CA LEU A 103 -2.67 -3.39 -5.74
C LEU A 103 -3.76 -4.47 -5.62
N GLY A 104 -4.95 -4.20 -6.12
CA GLY A 104 -6.04 -5.17 -6.12
C GLY A 104 -5.75 -6.40 -6.98
N ARG A 105 -5.03 -6.22 -8.09
CA ARG A 105 -4.56 -7.34 -8.93
C ARG A 105 -3.50 -8.15 -8.22
N ALA A 106 -2.55 -7.50 -7.56
CA ALA A 106 -1.52 -8.18 -6.77
C ALA A 106 -2.15 -8.97 -5.63
N LEU A 107 -3.13 -8.38 -4.96
CA LEU A 107 -3.87 -9.01 -3.88
C LEU A 107 -4.60 -10.29 -4.34
N ALA A 108 -5.33 -10.22 -5.44
CA ALA A 108 -6.04 -11.37 -6.01
C ALA A 108 -5.06 -12.50 -6.37
N HIS A 109 -3.91 -12.15 -6.94
CA HIS A 109 -2.86 -13.10 -7.25
C HIS A 109 -2.31 -13.79 -6.01
N LEU A 110 -1.97 -13.01 -4.99
CA LEU A 110 -1.34 -13.54 -3.77
C LEU A 110 -2.29 -14.39 -2.94
N VAL A 111 -3.53 -13.97 -2.78
CA VAL A 111 -4.49 -14.64 -1.88
C VAL A 111 -5.21 -15.79 -2.58
N ALA A 112 -5.57 -15.62 -3.85
CA ALA A 112 -6.41 -16.59 -4.56
C ALA A 112 -5.76 -17.21 -5.80
N GLY A 113 -4.56 -16.78 -6.20
CA GLY A 113 -3.95 -17.22 -7.46
C GLY A 113 -4.77 -16.80 -8.67
N ALA A 114 -5.58 -15.75 -8.55
CA ALA A 114 -6.53 -15.32 -9.55
C ALA A 114 -6.03 -14.10 -10.33
N ARG A 115 -6.46 -14.02 -11.60
CA ARG A 115 -6.33 -12.81 -12.42
C ARG A 115 -7.63 -12.02 -12.30
N SER A 116 -7.71 -11.19 -11.26
CA SER A 116 -8.90 -10.42 -10.93
C SER A 116 -8.47 -9.08 -10.33
N GLU A 117 -9.40 -8.15 -10.25
CA GLU A 117 -9.20 -6.85 -9.63
C GLU A 117 -10.01 -6.78 -8.34
N TRP A 118 -9.37 -7.05 -7.22
CA TRP A 118 -10.01 -6.88 -5.93
C TRP A 118 -9.97 -5.43 -5.52
N HIS A 119 -11.04 -4.95 -4.93
CA HIS A 119 -11.15 -3.55 -4.52
C HIS A 119 -10.50 -3.32 -3.16
N ILE A 120 -9.62 -2.30 -3.11
CA ILE A 120 -9.10 -1.75 -1.87
C ILE A 120 -9.64 -0.34 -1.75
N GLU A 121 -10.29 0.00 -0.64
CA GLU A 121 -10.79 1.35 -0.39
C GLU A 121 -9.65 2.37 -0.37
N LYS A 122 -9.96 3.62 -0.73
CA LYS A 122 -8.99 4.72 -0.65
C LYS A 122 -8.46 4.83 0.78
N GLY A 123 -7.14 4.79 0.93
CA GLY A 123 -6.49 4.80 2.24
C GLY A 123 -6.55 3.49 3.00
N GLY A 124 -7.22 2.48 2.47
CA GLY A 124 -7.31 1.15 3.05
C GLY A 124 -6.12 0.26 2.72
N PHE A 125 -5.99 -0.83 3.45
CA PHE A 125 -4.90 -1.79 3.24
C PHE A 125 -5.34 -3.23 3.49
N TRP A 126 -4.53 -4.15 2.96
CA TRP A 126 -4.54 -5.57 3.30
C TRP A 126 -3.18 -5.95 3.86
N TRP A 127 -3.17 -6.65 4.98
CA TRP A 127 -1.96 -7.14 5.62
C TRP A 127 -1.91 -8.67 5.47
N LEU A 128 -0.89 -9.14 4.76
CA LEU A 128 -0.69 -10.55 4.42
C LEU A 128 0.56 -11.10 5.10
N SER A 129 0.56 -12.39 5.41
CA SER A 129 1.74 -13.07 5.92
C SER A 129 1.95 -14.42 5.27
N GLY A 130 3.22 -14.87 5.24
CA GLY A 130 3.62 -16.16 4.69
C GLY A 130 3.89 -16.12 3.19
N GLU A 131 4.09 -17.28 2.61
CA GLU A 131 4.37 -17.44 1.19
C GLU A 131 3.28 -18.24 0.47
N ALA A 132 3.03 -19.45 0.98
CA ALA A 132 2.00 -20.37 0.45
C ALA A 132 1.67 -21.40 1.53
N PRO A 133 0.44 -21.43 2.02
CA PRO A 133 -0.62 -20.47 1.72
C PRO A 133 -0.39 -19.12 2.37
N VAL A 134 -0.84 -18.06 1.67
CA VAL A 134 -0.83 -16.70 2.22
C VAL A 134 -1.97 -16.56 3.22
N ALA A 135 -1.67 -16.06 4.41
CA ALA A 135 -2.68 -15.73 5.41
C ALA A 135 -3.02 -14.25 5.38
N VAL A 136 -4.29 -13.93 5.47
CA VAL A 136 -4.77 -12.55 5.63
C VAL A 136 -4.79 -12.23 7.11
N ARG A 137 -4.00 -11.26 7.55
CA ARG A 137 -3.92 -10.86 8.95
C ARG A 137 -4.91 -9.76 9.31
N ALA A 138 -5.07 -8.79 8.43
CA ALA A 138 -6.00 -7.69 8.63
C ALA A 138 -6.40 -7.08 7.30
N VAL A 139 -7.61 -6.57 7.25
CA VAL A 139 -8.12 -5.71 6.19
C VAL A 139 -8.77 -4.52 6.87
N LEU A 140 -8.40 -3.32 6.47
CA LEU A 140 -8.91 -2.11 7.11
C LEU A 140 -9.18 -1.02 6.07
N SER A 141 -10.28 -0.31 6.24
CA SER A 141 -10.54 0.94 5.54
C SER A 141 -10.70 2.08 6.56
N PRO A 142 -10.34 3.33 6.19
CA PRO A 142 -10.32 4.45 7.15
C PRO A 142 -11.66 4.72 7.83
N ASP A 143 -12.77 4.45 7.14
CA ASP A 143 -14.12 4.66 7.67
C ASP A 143 -14.49 3.75 8.86
N LEU A 144 -13.67 2.74 9.12
CA LEU A 144 -13.84 1.83 10.26
C LEU A 144 -13.07 2.27 11.52
N LEU A 145 -12.32 3.35 11.41
CA LEU A 145 -11.50 3.85 12.52
C LEU A 145 -12.19 4.98 13.30
#